data_377bdf893866fa96ece822258881cce0
#
_entry.id   377bdf893866fa96ece822258881cce0
#
_cell.length_a   1.000
_cell.length_b   1.000
_cell.length_c   1.000
_cell.angle_alpha   90.00
_cell.angle_beta   90.00
_cell.angle_gamma   90.00
#
_symmetry.space_group_name_H-M   'P 1'
#
loop_
_entity.id
_entity.type
_entity.pdbx_description
1 polymer ?
#
loop_
_entity_poly.entity_id
_entity_poly.type
_entity_poly.pdbx_seq_one_letter_code
_entity_poly.pdbx_strand_id
1 'polypeptide(L)'
;MKALINIGLATVVAVVIFVIARNTLEIQDRPQVNNCFGECYATYLAENGTIAEQARAEREAAAAASPADLGKALYVTCAACHGADGAGGIGPQLNARDAAFVTQALTAYKNNETRGAQSAMMWGVAAGLSEADIENLATFVESL
;
A
#
# COMPACT_ATOMS: atom_id res chain seq x y z
N MET A 1 19.75 33.92 -48.78
CA MET A 1 20.22 33.48 -47.49
C MET A 1 19.10 33.20 -46.48
N LYS A 2 18.13 34.09 -46.25
CA LYS A 2 17.03 33.86 -45.26
C LYS A 2 16.18 32.61 -45.57
N ALA A 3 15.88 32.27 -46.81
CA ALA A 3 15.11 31.10 -47.19
C ALA A 3 15.80 29.77 -46.86
N LEU A 4 17.11 29.68 -47.04
CA LEU A 4 17.90 28.49 -46.75
C LEU A 4 18.01 28.25 -45.23
N ILE A 5 18.06 29.31 -44.42
CA ILE A 5 18.10 29.24 -42.96
C ILE A 5 16.73 28.71 -42.44
N ASN A 6 15.62 29.17 -43.00
CA ASN A 6 14.29 28.74 -42.61
C ASN A 6 14.04 27.27 -42.96
N ILE A 7 14.54 26.77 -44.09
CA ILE A 7 14.42 25.36 -44.49
C ILE A 7 15.26 24.48 -43.55
N GLY A 8 16.49 24.90 -43.22
CA GLY A 8 17.34 24.18 -42.28
C GLY A 8 16.74 24.09 -40.88
N LEU A 9 16.14 25.17 -40.37
CA LEU A 9 15.48 25.18 -39.09
C LEU A 9 14.22 24.27 -39.05
N ALA A 10 13.43 24.29 -40.12
CA ALA A 10 12.23 23.46 -40.22
C ALA A 10 12.57 21.97 -40.27
N THR A 11 13.66 21.59 -40.97
CA THR A 11 14.10 20.18 -40.99
C THR A 11 14.61 19.69 -39.62
N VAL A 12 15.37 20.52 -38.90
CA VAL A 12 15.85 20.22 -37.55
C VAL A 12 14.67 20.02 -36.60
N VAL A 13 13.69 20.91 -36.63
CA VAL A 13 12.47 20.78 -35.78
C VAL A 13 11.69 19.52 -36.11
N ALA A 14 11.53 19.20 -37.39
CA ALA A 14 10.83 17.97 -37.81
C ALA A 14 11.56 16.71 -37.34
N VAL A 15 12.89 16.64 -37.41
CA VAL A 15 13.69 15.52 -36.90
C VAL A 15 13.57 15.40 -35.40
N VAL A 16 13.64 16.52 -34.66
CA VAL A 16 13.48 16.51 -33.20
C VAL A 16 12.11 16.00 -32.80
N ILE A 17 11.04 16.47 -33.44
CA ILE A 17 9.67 16.00 -33.20
C ILE A 17 9.56 14.50 -33.52
N PHE A 18 10.15 14.04 -34.61
CA PHE A 18 10.11 12.63 -35.01
C PHE A 18 10.87 11.75 -34.00
N VAL A 19 12.02 12.18 -33.49
CA VAL A 19 12.80 11.45 -32.46
C VAL A 19 12.03 11.40 -31.14
N ILE A 20 11.42 12.52 -30.74
CA ILE A 20 10.57 12.56 -29.53
C ILE A 20 9.36 11.65 -29.69
N ALA A 21 8.68 11.68 -30.84
CA ALA A 21 7.53 10.83 -31.12
C ALA A 21 7.90 9.34 -31.11
N ARG A 22 9.04 8.95 -31.70
CA ARG A 22 9.52 7.57 -31.62
C ARG A 22 9.83 7.13 -30.19
N ASN A 23 10.57 7.96 -29.43
CA ASN A 23 10.86 7.64 -28.03
C ASN A 23 9.60 7.55 -27.16
N THR A 24 8.60 8.40 -27.41
CA THR A 24 7.32 8.29 -26.68
C THR A 24 6.49 7.07 -27.11
N LEU A 25 6.61 6.63 -28.38
CA LEU A 25 5.97 5.41 -28.84
C LEU A 25 6.66 4.13 -28.29
N GLU A 26 8.01 4.13 -28.18
CA GLU A 26 8.74 3.02 -27.55
C GLU A 26 8.45 2.90 -26.04
N ILE A 27 8.16 4.01 -25.34
CA ILE A 27 7.75 4.00 -23.93
C ILE A 27 6.35 3.36 -23.76
N GLN A 28 5.56 3.23 -24.83
CA GLN A 28 4.25 2.58 -24.80
C GLN A 28 4.32 1.06 -25.04
N ASP A 29 5.48 0.50 -25.34
CA ASP A 29 5.71 -0.95 -25.27
C ASP A 29 5.85 -1.43 -23.80
N ARG A 30 4.92 -0.99 -22.95
CA ARG A 30 4.67 -1.67 -21.69
C ARG A 30 4.14 -3.04 -22.05
N PRO A 31 4.69 -4.13 -21.50
CA PRO A 31 4.08 -5.43 -21.66
C PRO A 31 2.62 -5.27 -21.26
N GLN A 32 1.73 -5.36 -22.23
CA GLN A 32 0.30 -5.25 -22.01
C GLN A 32 -0.10 -6.47 -21.21
N VAL A 33 -0.18 -6.32 -19.90
CA VAL A 33 -0.66 -7.35 -18.95
C VAL A 33 -2.07 -7.83 -19.33
N ASN A 34 -2.73 -7.13 -20.26
CA ASN A 34 -4.08 -7.40 -20.75
C ASN A 34 -4.17 -8.22 -22.06
N ASN A 35 -3.05 -8.73 -22.60
CA ASN A 35 -3.06 -9.50 -23.85
C ASN A 35 -3.04 -11.03 -23.60
N CYS A 36 -3.39 -11.47 -22.40
CA CYS A 36 -3.53 -12.88 -22.10
C CYS A 36 -4.94 -13.36 -22.53
N PHE A 37 -5.06 -13.85 -23.78
CA PHE A 37 -6.28 -14.42 -24.34
C PHE A 37 -6.05 -15.88 -24.75
N GLY A 38 -7.12 -16.64 -24.89
CA GLY A 38 -7.07 -18.01 -25.36
C GLY A 38 -6.28 -18.92 -24.41
N GLU A 39 -5.26 -19.60 -24.91
CA GLU A 39 -4.49 -20.58 -24.16
C GLU A 39 -3.72 -20.00 -22.97
N CYS A 40 -3.19 -18.77 -23.09
CA CYS A 40 -2.56 -18.04 -21.99
C CYS A 40 -3.56 -17.80 -20.84
N TYR A 41 -4.78 -17.38 -21.17
CA TYR A 41 -5.80 -17.14 -20.16
C TYR A 41 -6.30 -18.44 -19.53
N ALA A 42 -6.43 -19.51 -20.34
CA ALA A 42 -6.81 -20.82 -19.84
C ALA A 42 -5.74 -21.38 -18.85
N THR A 43 -4.45 -21.21 -19.17
CA THR A 43 -3.35 -21.59 -18.26
C THR A 43 -3.39 -20.77 -16.97
N TYR A 44 -3.58 -19.46 -17.08
CA TYR A 44 -3.71 -18.60 -15.89
C TYR A 44 -4.89 -19.03 -15.00
N LEU A 45 -6.05 -19.33 -15.59
CA LEU A 45 -7.21 -19.81 -14.82
C LEU A 45 -6.97 -21.17 -14.18
N ALA A 46 -6.26 -22.07 -14.86
CA ALA A 46 -5.94 -23.38 -14.32
C ALA A 46 -5.01 -23.31 -13.11
N GLU A 47 -4.08 -22.34 -13.10
CA GLU A 47 -3.10 -22.16 -12.03
C GLU A 47 -3.63 -21.31 -10.87
N ASN A 48 -4.43 -20.29 -11.18
CA ASN A 48 -4.82 -19.26 -10.20
C ASN A 48 -6.32 -19.28 -9.86
N GLY A 49 -7.13 -20.02 -10.63
CA GLY A 49 -8.59 -19.95 -10.53
C GLY A 49 -9.18 -18.67 -11.11
N THR A 50 -10.48 -18.57 -11.10
CA THR A 50 -11.21 -17.36 -11.48
C THR A 50 -11.09 -16.28 -10.41
N ILE A 51 -11.32 -15.02 -10.78
CA ILE A 51 -11.36 -13.89 -9.84
C ILE A 51 -12.35 -14.15 -8.69
N ALA A 52 -13.47 -14.82 -8.98
CA ALA A 52 -14.46 -15.16 -7.97
C ALA A 52 -13.96 -16.23 -6.99
N GLU A 53 -13.20 -17.22 -7.46
CA GLU A 53 -12.57 -18.25 -6.62
C GLU A 53 -11.45 -17.67 -5.78
N GLN A 54 -10.60 -16.80 -6.35
CA GLN A 54 -9.56 -16.08 -5.62
C GLN A 54 -10.17 -15.23 -4.50
N ALA A 55 -11.18 -14.41 -4.81
CA ALA A 55 -11.87 -13.59 -3.82
C ALA A 55 -12.59 -14.40 -2.74
N ARG A 56 -13.04 -15.63 -3.06
CA ARG A 56 -13.59 -16.55 -2.09
C ARG A 56 -12.52 -17.13 -1.17
N ALA A 57 -11.40 -17.57 -1.74
CA ALA A 57 -10.25 -18.08 -0.99
C ALA A 57 -9.68 -17.03 -0.04
N GLU A 58 -9.56 -15.77 -0.50
CA GLU A 58 -9.13 -14.65 0.34
C GLU A 58 -10.09 -14.41 1.52
N ARG A 59 -11.40 -14.46 1.29
CA ARG A 59 -12.39 -14.32 2.38
C ARG A 59 -12.33 -15.47 3.37
N GLU A 60 -12.17 -16.70 2.88
CA GLU A 60 -12.03 -17.89 3.73
C GLU A 60 -10.73 -17.82 4.55
N ALA A 61 -9.62 -17.38 3.93
CA ALA A 61 -8.35 -17.17 4.61
C ALA A 61 -8.46 -16.06 5.67
N ALA A 62 -9.10 -14.94 5.34
CA ALA A 62 -9.33 -13.84 6.28
C ALA A 62 -10.23 -14.26 7.45
N ALA A 63 -11.25 -15.08 7.19
CA ALA A 63 -12.13 -15.61 8.24
C ALA A 63 -11.44 -16.63 9.14
N ALA A 64 -10.41 -17.32 8.65
CA ALA A 64 -9.61 -18.29 9.39
C ALA A 64 -8.40 -17.65 10.10
N ALA A 65 -8.06 -16.40 9.78
CA ALA A 65 -6.91 -15.71 10.36
C ALA A 65 -7.14 -15.43 11.86
N SER A 66 -6.10 -15.63 12.65
CA SER A 66 -6.14 -15.27 14.07
C SER A 66 -6.20 -13.75 14.26
N PRO A 67 -6.72 -13.24 15.39
CA PRO A 67 -6.66 -11.81 15.70
C PRO A 67 -5.24 -11.24 15.61
N ALA A 68 -4.22 -12.00 16.00
CA ALA A 68 -2.83 -11.57 15.91
C ALA A 68 -2.35 -11.46 14.44
N ASP A 69 -2.77 -12.35 13.54
CA ASP A 69 -2.42 -12.28 12.12
C ASP A 69 -3.09 -11.07 11.45
N LEU A 70 -4.35 -10.83 11.77
CA LEU A 70 -5.08 -9.64 11.30
C LEU A 70 -4.42 -8.36 11.84
N GLY A 71 -4.06 -8.33 13.12
CA GLY A 71 -3.35 -7.23 13.74
C GLY A 71 -1.97 -6.99 13.12
N LYS A 72 -1.24 -8.05 12.79
CA LYS A 72 0.05 -7.97 12.09
C LYS A 72 -0.08 -7.28 10.72
N ALA A 73 -1.11 -7.62 9.96
CA ALA A 73 -1.36 -6.99 8.66
C ALA A 73 -1.64 -5.48 8.81
N LEU A 74 -2.37 -5.08 9.84
CA LEU A 74 -2.65 -3.67 10.16
C LEU A 74 -1.41 -2.93 10.69
N TYR A 75 -0.55 -3.62 11.44
CA TYR A 75 0.62 -3.03 12.09
C TYR A 75 1.67 -2.49 11.12
N VAL A 76 1.64 -2.89 9.86
CA VAL A 76 2.58 -2.41 8.82
C VAL A 76 2.62 -0.87 8.77
N THR A 77 1.49 -0.21 8.95
CA THR A 77 1.42 1.26 8.98
C THR A 77 1.97 1.86 10.27
N CYS A 78 1.91 1.14 11.37
CA CYS A 78 2.40 1.56 12.68
C CYS A 78 3.93 1.41 12.78
N ALA A 79 4.48 0.42 12.08
CA ALA A 79 5.90 0.07 12.09
C ALA A 79 6.81 1.24 11.66
N ALA A 80 6.33 2.12 10.78
CA ALA A 80 7.08 3.29 10.33
C ALA A 80 7.52 4.22 11.49
N CYS A 81 6.71 4.32 12.54
CA CYS A 81 6.99 5.17 13.69
C CYS A 81 7.38 4.35 14.93
N HIS A 82 6.78 3.17 15.12
CA HIS A 82 6.95 2.37 16.31
C HIS A 82 7.98 1.24 16.17
N GLY A 83 8.60 1.08 14.99
CA GLY A 83 9.52 -0.03 14.69
C GLY A 83 8.76 -1.30 14.28
N ALA A 84 9.38 -2.13 13.44
CA ALA A 84 8.78 -3.38 12.97
C ALA A 84 8.59 -4.41 14.10
N ASP A 85 9.42 -4.32 15.12
CA ASP A 85 9.44 -5.13 16.33
C ASP A 85 8.81 -4.43 17.55
N GLY A 86 8.20 -3.26 17.34
CA GLY A 86 7.63 -2.46 18.41
C GLY A 86 8.63 -1.82 19.37
N ALA A 87 9.93 -1.82 19.05
CA ALA A 87 10.95 -1.26 19.93
C ALA A 87 10.91 0.27 20.06
N GLY A 88 10.11 0.93 19.23
CA GLY A 88 10.01 2.38 19.20
C GLY A 88 10.86 3.00 18.08
N GLY A 89 10.93 4.32 18.09
CA GLY A 89 11.63 5.11 17.08
C GLY A 89 11.16 6.56 17.16
N ILE A 90 10.46 7.03 16.16
CA ILE A 90 9.73 8.32 16.19
C ILE A 90 8.60 8.24 17.23
N GLY A 91 7.90 7.12 17.26
CA GLY A 91 6.87 6.79 18.25
C GLY A 91 7.45 6.03 19.45
N PRO A 92 6.70 5.95 20.55
CA PRO A 92 7.10 5.21 21.73
C PRO A 92 7.18 3.70 21.50
N GLN A 93 7.94 3.01 22.34
CA GLN A 93 8.01 1.56 22.39
C GLN A 93 6.65 0.94 22.70
N LEU A 94 6.29 -0.13 21.94
CA LEU A 94 5.04 -0.87 22.04
C LEU A 94 5.23 -2.32 22.52
N ASN A 95 6.34 -2.98 22.20
CA ASN A 95 6.61 -4.40 22.50
C ASN A 95 6.73 -4.76 23.99
N ALA A 96 6.55 -3.81 24.89
CA ALA A 96 6.43 -4.02 26.32
C ALA A 96 5.04 -3.64 26.85
N ARG A 97 4.04 -3.57 25.97
CA ARG A 97 2.67 -3.16 26.33
C ARG A 97 1.73 -4.34 26.17
N ASP A 98 0.84 -4.48 27.15
CA ASP A 98 -0.25 -5.43 27.07
C ASP A 98 -1.37 -4.96 26.13
N ALA A 99 -2.23 -5.89 25.72
CA ALA A 99 -3.35 -5.61 24.83
C ALA A 99 -4.30 -4.55 25.42
N ALA A 100 -4.55 -4.57 26.72
CA ALA A 100 -5.45 -3.63 27.37
C ALA A 100 -4.94 -2.18 27.27
N PHE A 101 -3.64 -1.97 27.48
CA PHE A 101 -3.02 -0.65 27.29
C PHE A 101 -3.15 -0.15 25.85
N VAL A 102 -2.90 -1.03 24.86
CA VAL A 102 -2.97 -0.66 23.44
C VAL A 102 -4.41 -0.31 23.05
N THR A 103 -5.38 -1.14 23.45
CA THR A 103 -6.80 -0.88 23.21
C THR A 103 -7.23 0.46 23.79
N GLN A 104 -6.92 0.70 25.06
CA GLN A 104 -7.23 1.98 25.72
C GLN A 104 -6.59 3.17 25.00
N ALA A 105 -5.31 3.03 24.60
CA ALA A 105 -4.59 4.10 23.95
C ALA A 105 -5.19 4.45 22.57
N LEU A 106 -5.45 3.44 21.73
CA LEU A 106 -6.03 3.64 20.41
C LEU A 106 -7.46 4.19 20.48
N THR A 107 -8.28 3.71 21.43
CA THR A 107 -9.62 4.23 21.68
C THR A 107 -9.59 5.70 22.10
N ALA A 108 -8.67 6.06 23.01
CA ALA A 108 -8.49 7.45 23.42
C ALA A 108 -8.09 8.36 22.25
N TYR A 109 -7.15 7.92 21.41
CA TYR A 109 -6.76 8.68 20.20
C TYR A 109 -7.89 8.77 19.18
N LYS A 110 -8.69 7.74 19.01
CA LYS A 110 -9.88 7.76 18.15
C LYS A 110 -10.90 8.80 18.60
N ASN A 111 -10.97 9.05 19.91
CA ASN A 111 -11.79 10.10 20.53
C ASN A 111 -11.08 11.47 20.58
N ASN A 112 -9.94 11.64 19.90
CA ASN A 112 -9.11 12.84 19.90
C ASN A 112 -8.58 13.25 21.29
N GLU A 113 -8.42 12.29 22.19
CA GLU A 113 -7.85 12.55 23.50
C GLU A 113 -6.33 12.75 23.40
N THR A 114 -5.80 13.69 24.19
CA THR A 114 -4.36 13.97 24.24
C THR A 114 -3.71 13.10 25.30
N ARG A 115 -2.72 12.31 24.90
CA ARG A 115 -1.90 11.44 25.77
C ARG A 115 -0.41 11.86 25.82
N GLY A 116 -0.01 12.79 24.96
CA GLY A 116 1.34 13.33 24.86
C GLY A 116 1.46 14.35 23.76
N ALA A 117 2.63 14.95 23.61
CA ALA A 117 2.88 16.04 22.68
C ALA A 117 2.59 15.69 21.20
N GLN A 118 2.71 14.42 20.82
CA GLN A 118 2.52 13.94 19.45
C GLN A 118 1.16 13.25 19.23
N SER A 119 0.22 13.41 20.15
CA SER A 119 -1.10 12.75 20.05
C SER A 119 -1.86 13.06 18.77
N ALA A 120 -1.70 14.26 18.22
CA ALA A 120 -2.35 14.66 16.97
C ALA A 120 -1.98 13.74 15.77
N MET A 121 -0.78 13.18 15.75
CA MET A 121 -0.39 12.22 14.73
C MET A 121 -1.19 10.92 14.86
N MET A 122 -1.42 10.46 16.09
CA MET A 122 -2.15 9.25 16.37
C MET A 122 -3.67 9.40 16.17
N TRP A 123 -4.23 10.61 16.30
CA TRP A 123 -5.65 10.85 16.02
C TRP A 123 -6.02 10.48 14.58
N GLY A 124 -5.20 10.92 13.60
CA GLY A 124 -5.42 10.60 12.20
C GLY A 124 -5.32 9.10 11.91
N VAL A 125 -4.39 8.40 12.55
CA VAL A 125 -4.23 6.96 12.42
C VAL A 125 -5.41 6.22 13.06
N ALA A 126 -5.77 6.56 14.29
CA ALA A 126 -6.80 5.86 15.05
C ALA A 126 -8.21 6.11 14.51
N ALA A 127 -8.47 7.27 13.90
CA ALA A 127 -9.78 7.60 13.33
C ALA A 127 -10.26 6.59 12.26
N GLY A 128 -9.33 5.99 11.51
CA GLY A 128 -9.63 5.00 10.47
C GLY A 128 -9.82 3.56 10.97
N LEU A 129 -9.52 3.28 12.24
CA LEU A 129 -9.61 1.93 12.79
C LEU A 129 -11.03 1.62 13.28
N SER A 130 -11.53 0.42 12.98
CA SER A 130 -12.72 -0.14 13.65
C SER A 130 -12.37 -0.63 15.06
N GLU A 131 -13.36 -0.98 15.86
CA GLU A 131 -13.13 -1.59 17.18
C GLU A 131 -12.42 -2.95 17.03
N ALA A 132 -12.83 -3.74 16.05
CA ALA A 132 -12.18 -5.02 15.74
C ALA A 132 -10.71 -4.84 15.31
N ASP A 133 -10.38 -3.80 14.53
CA ASP A 133 -9.00 -3.49 14.16
C ASP A 133 -8.16 -3.13 15.39
N ILE A 134 -8.72 -2.39 16.33
CA ILE A 134 -8.07 -2.03 17.59
C ILE A 134 -7.78 -3.28 18.42
N GLU A 135 -8.74 -4.20 18.54
CA GLU A 135 -8.56 -5.46 19.27
C GLU A 135 -7.51 -6.36 18.62
N ASN A 136 -7.56 -6.49 17.28
CA ASN A 136 -6.58 -7.25 16.52
C ASN A 136 -5.17 -6.67 16.67
N LEU A 137 -5.02 -5.36 16.52
CA LEU A 137 -3.75 -4.66 16.73
C LEU A 137 -3.23 -4.85 18.15
N ALA A 138 -4.09 -4.75 19.16
CA ALA A 138 -3.73 -4.93 20.55
C ALA A 138 -3.19 -6.35 20.81
N THR A 139 -3.89 -7.37 20.27
CA THR A 139 -3.46 -8.77 20.37
C THR A 139 -2.12 -9.01 19.68
N PHE A 140 -1.89 -8.40 18.51
CA PHE A 140 -0.60 -8.52 17.83
C PHE A 140 0.52 -7.82 18.61
N VAL A 141 0.30 -6.59 19.07
CA VAL A 141 1.32 -5.81 19.82
C VAL A 141 1.72 -6.53 21.11
N GLU A 142 0.80 -7.15 21.82
CA GLU A 142 1.11 -7.96 23.01
C GLU A 142 2.00 -9.16 22.68
N SER A 143 1.99 -9.64 21.44
CA SER A 143 2.81 -10.76 20.98
C SER A 143 4.22 -10.37 20.50
N LEU A 144 4.52 -9.06 20.42
CA LEU A 144 5.85 -8.55 20.07
C LEU A 144 6.82 -8.67 21.24
#